data_43ead6fbd4f900a4a2c415cdb0c75a50
#
_entry.id   43ead6fbd4f900a4a2c415cdb0c75a50
#
_cell.length_a   1.000
_cell.length_b   1.000
_cell.length_c   1.000
_cell.angle_alpha   90.00
_cell.angle_beta   90.00
_cell.angle_gamma   90.00
#
_symmetry.space_group_name_H-M   'P 1'
#
loop_
_entity.id
_entity.type
_entity.pdbx_description
1 polymer ?
#
loop_
_entity_poly.entity_id
_entity_poly.type
_entity_poly.pdbx_seq_one_letter_code
_entity_poly.pdbx_strand_id
1 'polypeptide(L)'
;MQLTAGLKQFIRAHLTDNTDKLLLAASRFPGIDIRFAIDQIIARRQIQHKLPFWYEQDELIYPSRLSTEQCSSEQTALYKQQLLRGNTVCDLTGGLGIDTFYFAQKAGNVIYVERFPEYCTAAQHNFKVLNTSNIHIIHSDACDIIQPLQADT
;
A
#
# COMPACT_ATOMS: atom_id res chain seq x y z
N MET A 1 1.94 9.45 -8.96
CA MET A 1 2.89 8.34 -9.19
C MET A 1 2.32 7.40 -10.23
N GLN A 2 3.11 6.93 -11.19
CA GLN A 2 2.62 6.02 -12.23
C GLN A 2 3.70 4.97 -12.55
N LEU A 3 3.35 3.70 -12.45
CA LEU A 3 4.23 2.58 -12.82
C LEU A 3 4.14 2.32 -14.33
N THR A 4 5.04 2.92 -15.11
CA THR A 4 5.15 2.60 -16.55
C THR A 4 5.71 1.19 -16.77
N ALA A 5 5.47 0.60 -17.93
CA ALA A 5 6.00 -0.73 -18.27
C ALA A 5 7.54 -0.80 -18.13
N GLY A 6 8.25 0.22 -18.59
CA GLY A 6 9.71 0.29 -18.46
C GLY A 6 10.18 0.37 -17.01
N LEU A 7 9.46 1.14 -16.16
CA LEU A 7 9.79 1.24 -14.74
C LEU A 7 9.56 -0.08 -14.00
N LYS A 8 8.47 -0.80 -14.29
CA LYS A 8 8.19 -2.13 -13.72
C LYS A 8 9.28 -3.13 -14.11
N GLN A 9 9.67 -3.15 -15.39
CA GLN A 9 10.75 -4.00 -15.87
C GLN A 9 12.07 -3.68 -15.18
N PHE A 10 12.39 -2.39 -15.01
CA PHE A 10 13.57 -1.94 -14.29
C PHE A 10 13.57 -2.42 -12.84
N ILE A 11 12.46 -2.19 -12.10
CA ILE A 11 12.31 -2.63 -10.71
C ILE A 11 12.54 -4.14 -10.58
N ARG A 12 11.91 -4.95 -11.44
CA ARG A 12 12.08 -6.41 -11.44
C ARG A 12 13.52 -6.84 -11.68
N ALA A 13 14.19 -6.24 -12.68
CA ALA A 13 15.55 -6.59 -13.07
C ALA A 13 16.58 -6.27 -11.96
N HIS A 14 16.27 -5.29 -11.09
CA HIS A 14 17.20 -4.78 -10.08
C HIS A 14 16.78 -5.10 -8.64
N LEU A 15 15.84 -6.04 -8.43
CA LEU A 15 15.36 -6.41 -7.08
C LEU A 15 16.46 -6.88 -6.14
N THR A 16 17.57 -7.41 -6.63
CA THR A 16 18.70 -7.90 -5.81
C THR A 16 19.92 -7.00 -5.82
N ASP A 17 19.90 -5.93 -6.62
CA ASP A 17 21.06 -5.06 -6.81
C ASP A 17 21.28 -4.10 -5.63
N ASN A 18 22.52 -3.64 -5.50
CA ASN A 18 22.84 -2.60 -4.52
C ASN A 18 22.23 -1.25 -4.95
N THR A 19 21.30 -0.73 -4.15
CA THR A 19 20.54 0.50 -4.45
C THR A 19 21.40 1.76 -4.50
N ASP A 20 22.50 1.81 -3.72
CA ASP A 20 23.42 2.96 -3.76
C ASP A 20 24.19 2.99 -5.08
N LYS A 21 24.59 1.82 -5.58
CA LYS A 21 25.23 1.71 -6.91
C LYS A 21 24.26 2.10 -8.03
N LEU A 22 22.97 1.73 -7.92
CA LEU A 22 21.95 2.14 -8.87
C LEU A 22 21.76 3.66 -8.85
N LEU A 23 21.75 4.28 -7.68
CA LEU A 23 21.63 5.73 -7.56
C LEU A 23 22.82 6.45 -8.20
N LEU A 24 24.05 5.98 -7.95
CA LEU A 24 25.26 6.53 -8.57
C LEU A 24 25.30 6.34 -10.09
N ALA A 25 24.67 5.30 -10.60
CA ALA A 25 24.59 5.00 -12.02
C ALA A 25 23.35 5.61 -12.71
N ALA A 26 22.62 6.52 -12.07
CA ALA A 26 21.34 7.07 -12.56
C ALA A 26 21.41 7.62 -14.00
N SER A 27 22.53 8.23 -14.39
CA SER A 27 22.75 8.76 -15.75
C SER A 27 22.72 7.70 -16.86
N ARG A 28 22.89 6.42 -16.51
CA ARG A 28 22.84 5.29 -17.46
C ARG A 28 21.41 4.86 -17.81
N PHE A 29 20.43 5.36 -17.09
CA PHE A 29 19.03 4.97 -17.24
C PHE A 29 18.13 6.17 -17.57
N PRO A 30 18.34 6.81 -18.74
CA PRO A 30 17.54 7.97 -19.14
C PRO A 30 16.05 7.57 -19.22
N GLY A 31 15.18 8.40 -18.68
CA GLY A 31 13.72 8.15 -18.67
C GLY A 31 13.21 7.29 -17.51
N ILE A 32 14.08 6.79 -16.63
CA ILE A 32 13.70 6.12 -15.39
C ILE A 32 13.84 7.08 -14.20
N ASP A 33 12.78 7.26 -13.44
CA ASP A 33 12.88 7.90 -12.11
C ASP A 33 13.58 6.93 -11.15
N ILE A 34 14.91 7.06 -11.08
CA ILE A 34 15.76 6.14 -10.29
C ILE A 34 15.44 6.21 -8.80
N ARG A 35 15.11 7.38 -8.26
CA ARG A 35 14.78 7.50 -6.83
C ARG A 35 13.49 6.76 -6.50
N PHE A 36 12.46 6.99 -7.30
CA PHE A 36 11.22 6.26 -7.14
C PHE A 36 11.40 4.75 -7.36
N ALA A 37 12.18 4.34 -8.39
CA ALA A 37 12.49 2.93 -8.62
C ALA A 37 13.19 2.28 -7.41
N ILE A 38 14.17 2.95 -6.82
CA ILE A 38 14.89 2.47 -5.63
C ILE A 38 13.93 2.32 -4.44
N ASP A 39 13.03 3.28 -4.22
CA ASP A 39 12.06 3.20 -3.14
C ASP A 39 11.12 2.00 -3.32
N GLN A 40 10.66 1.74 -4.55
CA GLN A 40 9.86 0.54 -4.87
C GLN A 40 10.67 -0.76 -4.67
N ILE A 41 11.93 -0.80 -5.08
CA ILE A 41 12.82 -1.96 -4.89
C ILE A 41 12.97 -2.27 -3.39
N ILE A 42 13.27 -1.27 -2.58
CA ILE A 42 13.46 -1.45 -1.14
C ILE A 42 12.15 -1.89 -0.49
N ALA A 43 11.04 -1.24 -0.82
CA ALA A 43 9.72 -1.60 -0.31
C ALA A 43 9.36 -3.06 -0.63
N ARG A 44 9.57 -3.50 -1.87
CA ARG A 44 9.33 -4.90 -2.29
C ARG A 44 10.16 -5.89 -1.52
N ARG A 45 11.46 -5.61 -1.29
CA ARG A 45 12.32 -6.48 -0.47
C ARG A 45 11.80 -6.62 0.97
N GLN A 46 11.34 -5.51 1.56
CA GLN A 46 10.79 -5.51 2.93
C GLN A 46 9.53 -6.35 3.06
N ILE A 47 8.66 -6.35 2.05
CA ILE A 47 7.38 -7.05 2.11
C ILE A 47 7.44 -8.51 1.65
N GLN A 48 8.51 -8.97 1.03
CA GLN A 48 8.61 -10.28 0.37
C GLN A 48 8.10 -11.44 1.24
N HIS A 49 8.47 -11.45 2.52
CA HIS A 49 8.02 -12.48 3.47
C HIS A 49 6.88 -12.03 4.37
N LYS A 50 6.67 -10.72 4.47
CA LYS A 50 5.66 -10.11 5.33
C LYS A 50 4.28 -10.09 4.68
N LEU A 51 4.26 -9.88 3.35
CA LEU A 51 3.05 -9.72 2.53
C LEU A 51 3.20 -10.51 1.22
N PRO A 52 3.27 -11.84 1.24
CA PRO A 52 3.54 -12.65 0.05
C PRO A 52 2.51 -12.42 -1.06
N PHE A 53 1.23 -12.31 -0.76
CA PHE A 53 0.19 -12.02 -1.76
C PHE A 53 0.41 -10.67 -2.45
N TRP A 54 0.76 -9.61 -1.69
CA TRP A 54 1.04 -8.27 -2.25
C TRP A 54 2.35 -8.25 -3.03
N TYR A 55 3.34 -9.02 -2.61
CA TYR A 55 4.63 -9.12 -3.30
C TYR A 55 4.49 -9.64 -4.73
N GLU A 56 3.57 -10.58 -4.97
CA GLU A 56 3.27 -11.13 -6.29
C GLU A 56 2.58 -10.11 -7.23
N GLN A 57 2.07 -9.00 -6.72
CA GLN A 57 1.37 -7.99 -7.49
C GLN A 57 2.32 -6.89 -7.96
N ASP A 58 2.80 -6.96 -9.20
CA ASP A 58 3.78 -6.01 -9.73
C ASP A 58 3.25 -4.59 -9.98
N GLU A 59 1.94 -4.44 -10.05
CA GLU A 59 1.27 -3.16 -10.29
C GLU A 59 1.13 -2.31 -9.03
N LEU A 60 1.41 -2.86 -7.83
CA LEU A 60 1.23 -2.13 -6.58
C LEU A 60 2.33 -1.08 -6.37
N ILE A 61 1.90 0.05 -5.81
CA ILE A 61 2.75 1.19 -5.46
C ILE A 61 2.91 1.27 -3.95
N TYR A 62 4.14 1.45 -3.50
CA TYR A 62 4.49 1.63 -2.08
C TYR A 62 4.88 3.09 -1.87
N PRO A 63 4.06 3.89 -1.14
CA PRO A 63 4.23 5.34 -1.04
C PRO A 63 5.51 5.75 -0.29
N SER A 64 5.96 4.91 0.65
CA SER A 64 7.20 5.15 1.39
C SER A 64 7.78 3.85 1.95
N ARG A 65 9.06 3.86 2.29
CA ARG A 65 9.71 2.76 3.02
C ARG A 65 9.08 2.55 4.40
N LEU A 66 8.73 3.65 5.06
CA LEU A 66 8.10 3.62 6.37
C LEU A 66 6.75 2.89 6.33
N SER A 67 5.95 3.10 5.28
CA SER A 67 4.66 2.43 5.13
C SER A 67 4.78 0.91 5.04
N THR A 68 5.82 0.39 4.38
CA THR A 68 6.07 -1.05 4.28
C THR A 68 6.69 -1.63 5.55
N GLU A 69 7.48 -0.84 6.25
CA GLU A 69 8.07 -1.24 7.53
C GLU A 69 7.01 -1.37 8.63
N GLN A 70 6.13 -0.36 8.75
CA GLN A 70 5.15 -0.27 9.83
C GLN A 70 3.82 -1.00 9.56
N CYS A 71 3.51 -1.39 8.33
CA CYS A 71 2.26 -2.07 8.02
C CYS A 71 2.14 -3.43 8.76
N SER A 72 0.91 -3.91 8.91
CA SER A 72 0.63 -5.26 9.38
C SER A 72 1.24 -6.31 8.46
N SER A 73 1.62 -7.47 8.99
CA SER A 73 1.87 -8.65 8.17
C SER A 73 0.54 -9.19 7.64
N GLU A 74 0.60 -9.98 6.58
CA GLU A 74 -0.57 -10.66 6.02
C GLU A 74 -1.29 -11.50 7.08
N GLN A 75 -0.55 -12.27 7.86
CA GLN A 75 -1.11 -13.07 8.96
C GLN A 75 -1.78 -12.22 10.03
N THR A 76 -1.18 -11.07 10.38
CA THR A 76 -1.77 -10.14 11.34
C THR A 76 -3.06 -9.53 10.81
N ALA A 77 -3.10 -9.13 9.55
CA ALA A 77 -4.29 -8.57 8.92
C ALA A 77 -5.43 -9.61 8.82
N LEU A 78 -5.10 -10.84 8.45
CA LEU A 78 -6.05 -11.95 8.44
C LEU A 78 -6.59 -12.26 9.85
N TYR A 79 -5.76 -12.20 10.87
CA TYR A 79 -6.21 -12.35 12.25
C TYR A 79 -7.17 -11.23 12.67
N LYS A 80 -6.80 -9.97 12.41
CA LYS A 80 -7.67 -8.81 12.68
C LYS A 80 -9.01 -8.92 11.95
N GLN A 81 -9.00 -9.36 10.70
CA GLN A 81 -10.20 -9.61 9.91
C GLN A 81 -11.19 -10.56 10.63
N GLN A 82 -10.69 -11.59 11.32
CA GLN A 82 -11.56 -12.53 12.06
C GLN A 82 -12.29 -11.87 13.22
N LEU A 83 -11.71 -10.82 13.79
CA LEU A 83 -12.27 -10.09 14.94
C LEU A 83 -13.40 -9.12 14.55
N LEU A 84 -13.52 -8.79 13.25
CA LEU A 84 -14.52 -7.85 12.76
C LEU A 84 -15.94 -8.33 13.06
N ARG A 85 -16.77 -7.37 13.48
CA ARG A 85 -18.20 -7.56 13.69
C ARG A 85 -18.96 -6.47 12.91
N GLY A 86 -20.15 -6.81 12.45
CA GLY A 86 -20.96 -5.90 11.65
C GLY A 86 -20.56 -5.86 10.18
N ASN A 87 -21.15 -4.94 9.45
CA ASN A 87 -21.02 -4.84 7.99
C ASN A 87 -20.19 -3.65 7.52
N THR A 88 -20.12 -2.59 8.35
CA THR A 88 -19.32 -1.38 8.06
C THR A 88 -18.15 -1.28 9.03
N VAL A 89 -16.95 -1.22 8.49
CA VAL A 89 -15.70 -1.17 9.25
C VAL A 89 -14.95 0.12 8.92
N CYS A 90 -14.34 0.74 9.91
CA CYS A 90 -13.51 1.93 9.71
C CYS A 90 -12.06 1.66 10.14
N ASP A 91 -11.13 1.83 9.20
CA ASP A 91 -9.70 1.86 9.46
C ASP A 91 -9.26 3.33 9.59
N LEU A 92 -9.07 3.78 10.82
CA LEU A 92 -8.77 5.18 11.16
C LEU A 92 -7.31 5.58 10.87
N THR A 93 -6.45 4.63 10.53
CA THR A 93 -5.03 4.85 10.26
C THR A 93 -4.56 3.99 9.09
N GLY A 94 -5.22 4.18 7.95
CA GLY A 94 -5.14 3.28 6.80
C GLY A 94 -3.74 2.95 6.29
N GLY A 95 -2.81 3.92 6.31
CA GLY A 95 -1.42 3.70 5.95
C GLY A 95 -1.24 3.07 4.58
N LEU A 96 -0.54 1.92 4.51
CA LEU A 96 -0.39 1.17 3.25
C LEU A 96 -1.69 0.49 2.78
N GLY A 97 -2.70 0.37 3.66
CA GLY A 97 -4.01 -0.23 3.34
C GLY A 97 -4.07 -1.74 3.48
N ILE A 98 -3.12 -2.36 4.16
CA ILE A 98 -3.09 -3.84 4.31
C ILE A 98 -4.29 -4.33 5.12
N ASP A 99 -4.50 -3.79 6.32
CA ASP A 99 -5.63 -4.16 7.16
C ASP A 99 -6.96 -3.87 6.44
N THR A 100 -7.09 -2.68 5.85
CA THR A 100 -8.24 -2.26 5.04
C THR A 100 -8.57 -3.26 3.93
N PHE A 101 -7.57 -3.71 3.16
CA PHE A 101 -7.75 -4.69 2.09
C PHE A 101 -8.33 -6.00 2.60
N TYR A 102 -7.77 -6.53 3.69
CA TYR A 102 -8.29 -7.78 4.27
C TYR A 102 -9.66 -7.59 4.92
N PHE A 103 -9.92 -6.43 5.53
CA PHE A 103 -11.26 -6.10 6.06
C PHE A 103 -12.31 -6.10 4.96
N ALA A 104 -11.99 -5.56 3.80
CA ALA A 104 -12.90 -5.49 2.65
C ALA A 104 -13.29 -6.86 2.07
N GLN A 105 -12.53 -7.91 2.35
CA GLN A 105 -12.88 -9.27 1.96
C GLN A 105 -13.97 -9.89 2.84
N LYS A 106 -14.24 -9.30 4.01
CA LYS A 106 -15.26 -9.82 4.95
C LYS A 106 -16.40 -8.84 5.16
N ALA A 107 -16.12 -7.55 5.29
CA ALA A 107 -17.11 -6.51 5.50
C ALA A 107 -17.78 -6.10 4.18
N GLY A 108 -19.03 -5.66 4.24
CA GLY A 108 -19.74 -5.13 3.07
C GLY A 108 -19.26 -3.75 2.66
N ASN A 109 -18.77 -2.96 3.62
CA ASN A 109 -18.27 -1.60 3.40
C ASN A 109 -17.08 -1.31 4.33
N VAL A 110 -16.01 -0.72 3.78
CA VAL A 110 -14.84 -0.32 4.57
C VAL A 110 -14.52 1.15 4.32
N ILE A 111 -14.32 1.89 5.38
CA ILE A 111 -13.89 3.28 5.36
C ILE A 111 -12.40 3.30 5.70
N TYR A 112 -11.59 3.75 4.75
CA TYR A 112 -10.15 3.96 4.91
C TYR A 112 -9.88 5.43 5.17
N VAL A 113 -9.30 5.75 6.30
CA VAL A 113 -8.96 7.13 6.70
C VAL A 113 -7.45 7.29 6.77
N GLU A 114 -6.92 8.29 6.08
CA GLU A 114 -5.49 8.57 6.05
C GLU A 114 -5.25 10.08 5.89
N ARG A 115 -4.32 10.62 6.66
CA ARG A 115 -3.98 12.04 6.65
C ARG A 115 -2.96 12.44 5.58
N PHE A 116 -2.19 11.51 5.05
CA PHE A 116 -1.17 11.77 4.05
C PHE A 116 -1.74 11.55 2.64
N PRO A 117 -1.80 12.59 1.78
CA PRO A 117 -2.41 12.49 0.46
C PRO A 117 -1.70 11.51 -0.48
N GLU A 118 -0.38 11.34 -0.33
CA GLU A 118 0.39 10.37 -1.09
C GLU A 118 0.01 8.91 -0.76
N TYR A 119 -0.36 8.64 0.49
CA TYR A 119 -0.85 7.32 0.92
C TYR A 119 -2.26 7.07 0.39
N CYS A 120 -3.15 8.07 0.44
CA CYS A 120 -4.48 7.96 -0.17
C CYS A 120 -4.38 7.69 -1.68
N THR A 121 -3.47 8.37 -2.38
CA THR A 121 -3.26 8.16 -3.83
C THR A 121 -2.75 6.76 -4.14
N ALA A 122 -1.79 6.26 -3.36
CA ALA A 122 -1.27 4.90 -3.51
C ALA A 122 -2.35 3.86 -3.17
N ALA A 123 -3.10 4.03 -2.09
CA ALA A 123 -4.18 3.16 -1.68
C ALA A 123 -5.28 3.07 -2.75
N GLN A 124 -5.70 4.20 -3.32
CA GLN A 124 -6.69 4.23 -4.40
C GLN A 124 -6.24 3.43 -5.63
N HIS A 125 -4.96 3.58 -6.02
CA HIS A 125 -4.39 2.80 -7.11
C HIS A 125 -4.34 1.30 -6.75
N ASN A 126 -3.83 0.98 -5.57
CA ASN A 126 -3.63 -0.40 -5.13
C ASN A 126 -4.95 -1.16 -4.99
N PHE A 127 -5.98 -0.57 -4.38
CA PHE A 127 -7.29 -1.21 -4.25
C PHE A 127 -7.95 -1.46 -5.60
N LYS A 128 -7.75 -0.57 -6.58
CA LYS A 128 -8.19 -0.80 -7.95
C LYS A 128 -7.46 -1.99 -8.59
N VAL A 129 -6.15 -2.09 -8.45
CA VAL A 129 -5.33 -3.22 -8.93
C VAL A 129 -5.80 -4.53 -8.29
N LEU A 130 -6.10 -4.48 -6.99
CA LEU A 130 -6.56 -5.65 -6.21
C LEU A 130 -8.06 -5.95 -6.39
N ASN A 131 -8.74 -5.25 -7.32
CA ASN A 131 -10.18 -5.41 -7.62
C ASN A 131 -11.09 -5.30 -6.39
N THR A 132 -10.77 -4.39 -5.48
CA THR A 132 -11.54 -4.14 -4.26
C THR A 132 -12.37 -2.87 -4.44
N SER A 133 -13.70 -3.00 -4.48
CA SER A 133 -14.63 -1.90 -4.82
C SER A 133 -15.44 -1.37 -3.64
N ASN A 134 -15.39 -2.03 -2.49
CA ASN A 134 -16.16 -1.69 -1.29
C ASN A 134 -15.35 -0.89 -0.23
N ILE A 135 -14.29 -0.21 -0.68
CA ILE A 135 -13.46 0.66 0.17
C ILE A 135 -13.70 2.12 -0.21
N HIS A 136 -14.05 2.94 0.78
CA HIS A 136 -14.20 4.38 0.67
C HIS A 136 -13.01 5.09 1.31
N ILE A 137 -12.23 5.82 0.51
CA ILE A 137 -11.05 6.54 0.98
C ILE A 137 -11.45 7.94 1.41
N ILE A 138 -11.10 8.30 2.64
CA ILE A 138 -11.25 9.63 3.21
C ILE A 138 -9.86 10.18 3.54
N HIS A 139 -9.48 11.26 2.85
CA HIS A 139 -8.26 11.99 3.17
C HIS A 139 -8.55 12.97 4.30
N SER A 140 -8.26 12.59 5.53
CA SER A 140 -8.46 13.40 6.73
C SER A 140 -7.62 12.89 7.89
N ASP A 141 -7.43 13.72 8.91
CA ASP A 141 -7.01 13.22 10.22
C ASP A 141 -8.19 12.49 10.90
N ALA A 142 -7.92 11.36 11.52
CA ALA A 142 -8.95 10.57 12.20
C ALA A 142 -9.65 11.35 13.32
N CYS A 143 -8.94 12.23 14.01
CA CYS A 143 -9.50 13.06 15.09
C CYS A 143 -10.58 14.01 14.59
N ASP A 144 -10.49 14.46 13.31
CA ASP A 144 -11.44 15.42 12.75
C ASP A 144 -12.76 14.77 12.34
N ILE A 145 -12.76 13.47 12.09
CA ILE A 145 -13.91 12.77 11.51
C ILE A 145 -14.51 11.66 12.40
N ILE A 146 -13.87 11.32 13.51
CA ILE A 146 -14.32 10.18 14.35
C ILE A 146 -15.74 10.37 14.90
N GLN A 147 -16.16 11.61 15.21
CA GLN A 147 -17.50 11.87 15.75
C GLN A 147 -18.64 11.65 14.75
N PRO A 148 -18.54 12.11 13.48
CA PRO A 148 -19.59 11.87 12.49
C PRO A 148 -19.53 10.47 11.85
N LEU A 149 -18.47 9.69 12.07
CA LEU A 149 -18.36 8.36 11.49
C LEU A 149 -19.40 7.40 12.07
N GLN A 150 -20.03 6.65 11.16
CA GLN A 150 -20.94 5.55 11.50
C GLN A 150 -20.31 4.25 11.01
N ALA A 151 -19.81 3.45 11.93
CA ALA A 151 -19.23 2.14 11.66
C ALA A 151 -19.60 1.15 12.79
N ASP A 152 -19.58 -0.12 12.47
CA ASP A 152 -19.82 -1.21 13.43
C ASP A 152 -18.53 -1.60 14.17
N THR A 153 -17.38 -1.40 13.50
CA THR A 153 -16.02 -1.71 14.00
C THR A 153 -15.03 -0.72 13.45
#